data_c01ee7f6977b40fca3c89ef0fb9b8bd8
#
_entry.id   c01ee7f6977b40fca3c89ef0fb9b8bd8
#
_cell.length_a   1.000
_cell.length_b   1.000
_cell.length_c   1.000
_cell.angle_alpha   90.00
_cell.angle_beta   90.00
_cell.angle_gamma   90.00
#
_symmetry.space_group_name_H-M   'P 1'
#
loop_
_entity.id
_entity.type
_entity.pdbx_description
1 polymer ?
#
loop_
_entity_poly.entity_id
_entity_poly.type
_entity_poly.pdbx_seq_one_letter_code
_entity_poly.pdbx_strand_id
1 'polypeptide(L)'
;MSEITKKEEGTFLMLFNRNGYVLNFSTADFDVFTTNSIGVALCNKYGLSKGKSLIAYLNSATYSEREKLLLDLFHYYEDNMQHEYDKDYENFFCYNGYDERYARIYQKCKGIVERIEGTSSVISQTADNLKRKFSSEYMTQQIELMVSMQATNPTNAIGTAKELIESCCKTILDEMGIPWSKIDDVPQLTNKTLD
;
A
#
# COMPACT_ATOMS: atom_id res chain seq x y z
N MET A 1 0.95 9.08 -5.99
CA MET A 1 0.84 7.75 -5.37
C MET A 1 2.23 7.19 -5.15
N SER A 2 2.46 6.69 -3.96
CA SER A 2 3.77 6.16 -3.55
C SER A 2 3.80 4.65 -3.84
N GLU A 3 3.88 4.27 -5.11
CA GLU A 3 3.88 2.88 -5.53
C GLU A 3 5.22 2.18 -5.27
N ILE A 4 5.19 0.85 -5.01
CA ILE A 4 6.40 0.01 -5.00
C ILE A 4 6.92 -0.12 -6.44
N THR A 5 8.07 0.46 -6.70
CA THR A 5 8.71 0.37 -8.01
C THR A 5 9.27 -1.03 -8.27
N LYS A 6 9.52 -1.40 -9.52
CA LYS A 6 10.17 -2.69 -9.86
C LYS A 6 11.55 -2.87 -9.20
N LYS A 7 12.28 -1.79 -8.97
CA LYS A 7 13.56 -1.82 -8.26
C LYS A 7 13.36 -2.14 -6.77
N GLU A 8 12.35 -1.56 -6.15
CA GLU A 8 11.99 -1.81 -4.75
C GLU A 8 11.46 -3.23 -4.56
N GLU A 9 10.62 -3.73 -5.49
CA GLU A 9 10.19 -5.14 -5.55
C GLU A 9 11.40 -6.09 -5.54
N GLY A 10 12.44 -5.77 -6.32
CA GLY A 10 13.70 -6.50 -6.30
C GLY A 10 14.40 -6.47 -4.92
N THR A 11 14.28 -5.37 -4.18
CA THR A 11 14.84 -5.27 -2.82
C THR A 11 14.10 -6.19 -1.83
N PHE A 12 12.78 -6.26 -1.90
CA PHE A 12 11.98 -7.22 -1.13
C PHE A 12 12.33 -8.66 -1.47
N LEU A 13 12.47 -8.99 -2.76
CA LEU A 13 12.88 -10.32 -3.18
C LEU A 13 14.27 -10.71 -2.64
N MET A 14 15.20 -9.77 -2.54
CA MET A 14 16.50 -10.03 -1.92
C MET A 14 16.39 -10.34 -0.42
N LEU A 15 15.41 -9.76 0.28
CA LEU A 15 15.16 -10.03 1.69
C LEU A 15 14.50 -11.40 1.88
N PHE A 16 13.49 -11.72 1.07
CA PHE A 16 12.64 -12.90 1.26
C PHE A 16 13.19 -14.17 0.64
N ASN A 17 13.78 -14.08 -0.56
CA ASN A 17 14.20 -15.25 -1.33
C ASN A 17 15.71 -15.52 -1.13
N ARG A 18 16.01 -16.43 -0.21
CA ARG A 18 17.38 -16.80 0.15
C ARG A 18 17.69 -18.22 -0.34
N ASN A 19 18.54 -18.35 -1.35
CA ASN A 19 18.97 -19.65 -1.89
C ASN A 19 17.81 -20.58 -2.28
N GLY A 20 16.71 -20.04 -2.79
CA GLY A 20 15.51 -20.79 -3.18
C GLY A 20 14.49 -21.02 -2.06
N TYR A 21 14.80 -20.61 -0.85
CA TYR A 21 13.86 -20.57 0.28
C TYR A 21 13.22 -19.20 0.38
N VAL A 22 11.90 -19.15 0.56
CA VAL A 22 11.18 -17.92 0.91
C VAL A 22 11.02 -17.91 2.41
N LEU A 23 11.74 -17.02 3.08
CA LEU A 23 11.82 -16.91 4.53
C LEU A 23 12.00 -18.31 5.18
N ASN A 24 11.29 -18.59 6.28
CA ASN A 24 11.31 -19.89 6.97
C ASN A 24 10.13 -20.80 6.59
N PHE A 25 9.34 -20.44 5.57
CA PHE A 25 8.18 -21.24 5.19
C PHE A 25 8.55 -22.65 4.69
N SER A 26 7.79 -23.66 5.11
CA SER A 26 7.63 -24.88 4.32
C SER A 26 6.83 -24.59 3.03
N THR A 27 6.76 -25.53 2.09
CA THR A 27 5.94 -25.34 0.87
C THR A 27 4.45 -25.23 1.22
N ALA A 28 3.98 -26.05 2.16
CA ALA A 28 2.59 -26.04 2.61
C ALA A 28 2.26 -24.73 3.34
N ASP A 29 3.13 -24.28 4.26
CA ASP A 29 2.90 -23.02 5.00
C ASP A 29 2.92 -21.80 4.08
N PHE A 30 3.78 -21.81 3.05
CA PHE A 30 3.81 -20.74 2.06
C PHE A 30 2.51 -20.68 1.24
N ASP A 31 1.97 -21.83 0.83
CA ASP A 31 0.68 -21.88 0.12
C ASP A 31 -0.49 -21.44 1.01
N VAL A 32 -0.47 -21.82 2.29
CA VAL A 32 -1.47 -21.32 3.27
C VAL A 32 -1.35 -19.81 3.45
N PHE A 33 -0.13 -19.29 3.65
CA PHE A 33 0.12 -17.87 3.80
C PHE A 33 -0.37 -17.07 2.59
N THR A 34 0.02 -17.49 1.38
CA THR A 34 -0.35 -16.78 0.15
C THR A 34 -1.85 -16.88 -0.16
N THR A 35 -2.50 -17.98 0.23
CA THR A 35 -3.96 -18.11 0.15
C THR A 35 -4.64 -17.10 1.07
N ASN A 36 -4.17 -16.95 2.30
CA ASN A 36 -4.72 -15.99 3.25
C ASN A 36 -4.47 -14.53 2.83
N SER A 37 -3.29 -14.25 2.26
CA SER A 37 -2.90 -12.91 1.82
C SER A 37 -3.66 -12.46 0.56
N ILE A 38 -3.57 -13.26 -0.50
CA ILE A 38 -3.99 -12.91 -1.87
C ILE A 38 -4.99 -13.87 -2.49
N GLY A 39 -5.52 -14.84 -1.71
CA GLY A 39 -6.50 -15.82 -2.20
C GLY A 39 -5.93 -16.91 -3.10
N VAL A 40 -4.60 -17.07 -3.22
CA VAL A 40 -3.96 -17.99 -4.16
C VAL A 40 -2.83 -18.77 -3.52
N ALA A 41 -2.89 -20.12 -3.58
CA ALA A 41 -1.80 -21.02 -3.21
C ALA A 41 -0.73 -21.03 -4.30
N LEU A 42 0.35 -20.28 -4.13
CA LEU A 42 1.31 -19.99 -5.21
C LEU A 42 2.09 -21.21 -5.70
N CYS A 43 2.57 -22.08 -4.79
CA CYS A 43 3.30 -23.27 -5.20
C CYS A 43 2.39 -24.25 -5.94
N ASN A 44 1.16 -24.40 -5.47
CA ASN A 44 0.16 -25.23 -6.13
C ASN A 44 -0.21 -24.68 -7.52
N LYS A 45 -0.45 -23.36 -7.62
CA LYS A 45 -0.81 -22.70 -8.89
C LYS A 45 0.26 -22.84 -9.96
N TYR A 46 1.53 -22.65 -9.61
CA TYR A 46 2.61 -22.59 -10.59
C TYR A 46 3.38 -23.92 -10.72
N GLY A 47 3.25 -24.84 -9.77
CA GLY A 47 4.02 -26.10 -9.75
C GLY A 47 5.54 -25.89 -9.61
N LEU A 48 5.97 -24.78 -9.03
CA LEU A 48 7.37 -24.37 -8.91
C LEU A 48 7.82 -24.30 -7.44
N SER A 49 9.13 -24.13 -7.22
CA SER A 49 9.63 -23.83 -5.87
C SER A 49 9.07 -22.49 -5.37
N LYS A 50 8.97 -22.33 -4.06
CA LYS A 50 8.43 -21.11 -3.40
C LYS A 50 8.95 -19.81 -4.00
N GLY A 51 10.29 -19.69 -4.12
CA GLY A 51 10.90 -18.48 -4.68
C GLY A 51 10.55 -18.25 -6.15
N LYS A 52 10.49 -19.32 -6.96
CA LYS A 52 10.09 -19.22 -8.38
C LYS A 52 8.60 -18.91 -8.51
N SER A 53 7.75 -19.50 -7.67
CA SER A 53 6.30 -19.22 -7.64
C SER A 53 6.01 -17.78 -7.23
N LEU A 54 6.73 -17.25 -6.23
CA LEU A 54 6.65 -15.85 -5.83
C LEU A 54 7.00 -14.92 -7.00
N ILE A 55 8.14 -15.14 -7.66
CA ILE A 55 8.57 -14.33 -8.81
C ILE A 55 7.57 -14.42 -9.97
N ALA A 56 7.06 -15.62 -10.28
CA ALA A 56 6.07 -15.82 -11.34
C ALA A 56 4.79 -15.02 -11.06
N TYR A 57 4.34 -15.04 -9.81
CA TYR A 57 3.18 -14.25 -9.40
C TYR A 57 3.41 -12.74 -9.52
N LEU A 58 4.51 -12.22 -8.96
CA LEU A 58 4.83 -10.80 -9.02
C LEU A 58 4.98 -10.27 -10.46
N ASN A 59 5.30 -11.14 -11.43
CA ASN A 59 5.36 -10.76 -12.84
C ASN A 59 3.99 -10.70 -13.53
N SER A 60 2.98 -11.39 -13.02
CA SER A 60 1.65 -11.52 -13.64
C SER A 60 0.53 -10.80 -12.87
N ALA A 61 0.74 -10.51 -11.59
CA ALA A 61 -0.25 -9.87 -10.72
C ALA A 61 -0.42 -8.38 -11.01
N THR A 62 -1.57 -7.84 -10.65
CA THR A 62 -1.83 -6.41 -10.64
C THR A 62 -0.93 -5.69 -9.63
N TYR A 63 -0.84 -4.38 -9.75
CA TYR A 63 -0.04 -3.58 -8.83
C TYR A 63 -0.49 -3.78 -7.37
N SER A 64 -1.78 -3.64 -7.09
CA SER A 64 -2.35 -3.77 -5.75
C SER A 64 -2.12 -5.15 -5.12
N GLU A 65 -2.23 -6.23 -5.91
CA GLU A 65 -1.97 -7.59 -5.43
C GLU A 65 -0.49 -7.82 -5.11
N ARG A 66 0.41 -7.25 -5.91
CA ARG A 66 1.86 -7.31 -5.64
C ARG A 66 2.22 -6.57 -4.37
N GLU A 67 1.72 -5.33 -4.23
CA GLU A 67 1.96 -4.49 -3.05
C GLU A 67 1.47 -5.21 -1.80
N LYS A 68 0.23 -5.69 -1.81
CA LYS A 68 -0.35 -6.42 -0.69
C LYS A 68 0.50 -7.61 -0.27
N LEU A 69 0.89 -8.48 -1.21
CA LEU A 69 1.70 -9.66 -0.89
C LEU A 69 3.08 -9.28 -0.33
N LEU A 70 3.72 -8.25 -0.88
CA LEU A 70 5.05 -7.81 -0.41
C LEU A 70 4.98 -7.21 1.00
N LEU A 71 3.94 -6.44 1.31
CA LEU A 71 3.70 -5.90 2.65
C LEU A 71 3.40 -7.02 3.66
N ASP A 72 2.49 -7.94 3.33
CA ASP A 72 2.16 -9.08 4.19
C ASP A 72 3.39 -9.96 4.49
N LEU A 73 4.24 -10.20 3.49
CA LEU A 73 5.51 -10.93 3.67
C LEU A 73 6.51 -10.14 4.53
N PHE A 74 6.53 -8.83 4.41
CA PHE A 74 7.39 -7.98 5.23
C PHE A 74 6.97 -7.99 6.70
N HIS A 75 5.68 -7.84 6.98
CA HIS A 75 5.15 -7.95 8.34
C HIS A 75 5.39 -9.34 8.94
N TYR A 76 5.17 -10.40 8.15
CA TYR A 76 5.52 -11.75 8.59
C TYR A 76 7.01 -11.88 8.96
N TYR A 77 7.89 -11.24 8.17
CA TYR A 77 9.32 -11.22 8.47
C TYR A 77 9.61 -10.51 9.80
N GLU A 78 9.01 -9.33 10.03
CA GLU A 78 9.19 -8.59 11.29
C GLU A 78 8.67 -9.39 12.50
N ASP A 79 7.50 -10.01 12.37
CA ASP A 79 6.86 -10.73 13.47
C ASP A 79 7.56 -12.05 13.83
N ASN A 80 8.16 -12.74 12.85
CA ASN A 80 8.61 -14.12 13.04
C ASN A 80 10.13 -14.32 12.91
N MET A 81 10.85 -13.39 12.28
CA MET A 81 12.26 -13.61 11.93
C MET A 81 13.21 -12.51 12.43
N GLN A 82 12.75 -11.32 12.69
CA GLN A 82 13.62 -10.21 13.10
C GLN A 82 14.37 -10.56 14.40
N HIS A 83 13.67 -11.18 15.35
CA HIS A 83 14.27 -11.58 16.63
C HIS A 83 15.33 -12.70 16.54
N GLU A 84 15.26 -13.57 15.51
CA GLU A 84 16.31 -14.57 15.29
C GLU A 84 17.61 -13.91 14.82
N TYR A 85 17.52 -12.86 14.00
CA TYR A 85 18.70 -12.15 13.50
C TYR A 85 19.27 -11.15 14.51
N ASP A 86 18.44 -10.53 15.35
CA ASP A 86 18.89 -9.63 16.40
C ASP A 86 19.61 -10.36 17.53
N LYS A 87 19.21 -11.59 17.86
CA LYS A 87 19.91 -12.43 18.86
C LYS A 87 21.27 -12.92 18.39
N ASP A 88 21.42 -13.17 17.11
CA ASP A 88 22.70 -13.54 16.51
C ASP A 88 23.66 -12.34 16.40
N TYR A 89 23.12 -11.11 16.39
CA TYR A 89 23.92 -9.88 16.34
C TYR A 89 24.76 -9.63 17.61
N GLU A 90 24.28 -10.06 18.79
CA GLU A 90 25.02 -9.95 20.05
C GLU A 90 26.00 -11.11 20.28
N ASN A 91 25.80 -12.30 19.68
CA ASN A 91 26.57 -13.51 19.93
C ASN A 91 27.40 -14.02 18.76
N PHE A 92 27.19 -13.54 17.55
CA PHE A 92 27.90 -13.98 16.35
C PHE A 92 28.77 -12.86 15.80
N PHE A 93 29.95 -12.74 16.35
CA PHE A 93 31.04 -12.00 15.71
C PHE A 93 31.23 -12.53 14.28
N CYS A 94 30.67 -11.81 13.34
CA CYS A 94 31.01 -11.69 11.93
C CYS A 94 31.90 -12.80 11.32
N TYR A 95 31.33 -13.92 11.04
CA TYR A 95 32.01 -14.89 10.20
C TYR A 95 31.43 -14.84 8.76
N ASN A 96 31.46 -13.76 8.05
CA ASN A 96 31.23 -13.67 6.60
C ASN A 96 30.42 -12.51 6.04
N GLY A 97 30.24 -11.38 6.69
CA GLY A 97 29.60 -10.20 6.04
C GLY A 97 28.14 -10.43 5.55
N TYR A 98 27.56 -11.57 5.91
CA TYR A 98 26.23 -12.00 5.46
C TYR A 98 25.14 -11.24 6.23
N ASP A 99 25.37 -11.00 7.50
CA ASP A 99 24.39 -10.39 8.40
C ASP A 99 24.22 -8.89 8.17
N GLU A 100 25.30 -8.16 7.96
CA GLU A 100 25.25 -6.74 7.62
C GLU A 100 24.53 -6.45 6.30
N ARG A 101 24.64 -7.39 5.34
CA ARG A 101 23.95 -7.25 4.05
C ARG A 101 22.44 -7.34 4.22
N TYR A 102 21.96 -8.32 4.99
CA TYR A 102 20.53 -8.50 5.22
C TYR A 102 19.96 -7.40 6.11
N ALA A 103 20.69 -6.94 7.12
CA ALA A 103 20.32 -5.78 7.93
C ALA A 103 20.14 -4.53 7.05
N ARG A 104 21.04 -4.28 6.12
CA ARG A 104 20.92 -3.15 5.17
C ARG A 104 19.75 -3.31 4.20
N ILE A 105 19.47 -4.53 3.73
CA ILE A 105 18.32 -4.80 2.87
C ILE A 105 17.02 -4.60 3.64
N TYR A 106 16.94 -5.11 4.88
CA TYR A 106 15.80 -4.93 5.76
C TYR A 106 15.49 -3.43 5.99
N GLN A 107 16.49 -2.62 6.35
CA GLN A 107 16.30 -1.18 6.56
C GLN A 107 15.77 -0.47 5.29
N LYS A 108 16.21 -0.90 4.09
CA LYS A 108 15.66 -0.36 2.85
C LYS A 108 14.20 -0.76 2.64
N CYS A 109 13.86 -2.03 2.89
CA CYS A 109 12.47 -2.50 2.81
C CYS A 109 11.58 -1.76 3.81
N LYS A 110 12.06 -1.57 5.06
CA LYS A 110 11.35 -0.85 6.11
C LYS A 110 11.03 0.60 5.69
N GLY A 111 12.01 1.32 5.17
CA GLY A 111 11.76 2.68 4.66
C GLY A 111 10.77 2.74 3.49
N ILE A 112 10.69 1.69 2.66
CA ILE A 112 9.67 1.58 1.60
C ILE A 112 8.29 1.36 2.23
N VAL A 113 8.17 0.44 3.20
CA VAL A 113 6.91 0.14 3.89
C VAL A 113 6.39 1.37 4.63
N GLU A 114 7.23 2.04 5.42
CA GLU A 114 6.88 3.27 6.13
C GLU A 114 6.36 4.37 5.18
N ARG A 115 6.95 4.50 4.00
CA ARG A 115 6.50 5.44 2.97
C ARG A 115 5.12 5.07 2.42
N ILE A 116 4.85 3.79 2.17
CA ILE A 116 3.57 3.31 1.64
C ILE A 116 2.48 3.45 2.70
N GLU A 117 2.72 2.95 3.90
CA GLU A 117 1.76 2.98 5.01
C GLU A 117 1.54 4.39 5.55
N GLY A 118 2.60 5.20 5.63
CA GLY A 118 2.49 6.60 6.01
C GLY A 118 1.60 7.40 5.06
N THR A 119 1.69 7.16 3.76
CA THR A 119 0.80 7.76 2.76
C THR A 119 -0.65 7.29 2.96
N SER A 120 -0.86 6.00 3.19
CA SER A 120 -2.19 5.43 3.45
C SER A 120 -2.81 5.98 4.75
N SER A 121 -2.02 6.08 5.81
CA SER A 121 -2.45 6.64 7.10
C SER A 121 -2.87 8.12 6.99
N VAL A 122 -2.10 8.94 6.24
CA VAL A 122 -2.44 10.36 6.02
C VAL A 122 -3.77 10.50 5.28
N ILE A 123 -4.00 9.67 4.25
CA ILE A 123 -5.26 9.71 3.50
C ILE A 123 -6.43 9.29 4.39
N SER A 124 -6.26 8.23 5.19
CA SER A 124 -7.29 7.76 6.12
C SER A 124 -7.64 8.84 7.17
N GLN A 125 -6.63 9.44 7.80
CA GLN A 125 -6.83 10.53 8.77
C GLN A 125 -7.51 11.75 8.15
N THR A 126 -7.14 12.11 6.92
CA THR A 126 -7.77 13.22 6.19
C THR A 126 -9.23 12.92 5.88
N ALA A 127 -9.54 11.70 5.43
CA ALA A 127 -10.91 11.25 5.18
C ALA A 127 -11.78 11.32 6.45
N ASP A 128 -11.26 10.86 7.60
CA ASP A 128 -11.97 10.91 8.87
C ASP A 128 -12.18 12.35 9.37
N ASN A 129 -11.25 13.25 9.10
CA ASN A 129 -11.40 14.68 9.39
C ASN A 129 -12.47 15.32 8.52
N LEU A 130 -12.53 14.96 7.24
CA LEU A 130 -13.57 15.43 6.31
C LEU A 130 -14.94 14.93 6.73
N LYS A 131 -15.12 13.64 7.03
CA LYS A 131 -16.39 13.06 7.51
C LYS A 131 -16.91 13.77 8.77
N ARG A 132 -16.04 14.13 9.70
CA ARG A 132 -16.44 14.89 10.92
C ARG A 132 -16.84 16.33 10.63
N LYS A 133 -16.28 16.97 9.61
CA LYS A 133 -16.64 18.35 9.24
C LYS A 133 -17.91 18.44 8.41
N PHE A 134 -18.18 17.43 7.60
CA PHE A 134 -19.35 17.35 6.73
C PHE A 134 -20.37 16.38 7.33
N SER A 135 -21.42 16.91 7.94
CA SER A 135 -22.49 16.13 8.60
C SER A 135 -23.51 15.50 7.63
N SER A 136 -23.37 15.69 6.34
CA SER A 136 -24.25 15.11 5.34
C SER A 136 -23.93 13.63 5.13
N GLU A 137 -24.94 12.74 5.24
CA GLU A 137 -24.82 11.30 4.98
C GLU A 137 -24.29 11.03 3.56
N TYR A 138 -24.73 11.79 2.58
CA TYR A 138 -24.22 11.72 1.21
C TYR A 138 -22.70 11.95 1.14
N MET A 139 -22.20 12.99 1.80
CA MET A 139 -20.78 13.31 1.84
C MET A 139 -19.97 12.17 2.48
N THR A 140 -20.45 11.61 3.57
CA THR A 140 -19.83 10.48 4.24
C THR A 140 -19.73 9.28 3.30
N GLN A 141 -20.80 8.93 2.60
CA GLN A 141 -20.83 7.84 1.63
C GLN A 141 -19.85 8.06 0.47
N GLN A 142 -19.77 9.28 -0.08
CA GLN A 142 -18.82 9.61 -1.16
C GLN A 142 -17.36 9.53 -0.71
N ILE A 143 -17.06 9.98 0.51
CA ILE A 143 -15.71 9.84 1.09
C ILE A 143 -15.34 8.37 1.28
N GLU A 144 -16.26 7.55 1.79
CA GLU A 144 -16.04 6.10 1.96
C GLU A 144 -15.82 5.39 0.63
N LEU A 145 -16.63 5.71 -0.38
CA LEU A 145 -16.47 5.18 -1.73
C LEU A 145 -15.11 5.56 -2.32
N MET A 146 -14.72 6.83 -2.21
CA MET A 146 -13.42 7.32 -2.69
C MET A 146 -12.25 6.58 -2.02
N VAL A 147 -12.29 6.41 -0.71
CA VAL A 147 -11.26 5.70 0.06
C VAL A 147 -11.20 4.22 -0.35
N SER A 148 -12.35 3.57 -0.51
CA SER A 148 -12.42 2.16 -0.94
C SER A 148 -11.86 1.93 -2.35
N MET A 149 -11.99 2.90 -3.25
CA MET A 149 -11.49 2.84 -4.62
C MET A 149 -10.01 3.22 -4.77
N GLN A 150 -9.38 3.77 -3.73
CA GLN A 150 -8.01 4.26 -3.81
C GLN A 150 -7.02 3.20 -4.32
N ALA A 151 -7.12 1.97 -3.85
CA ALA A 151 -6.23 0.88 -4.23
C ALA A 151 -6.67 0.14 -5.50
N THR A 152 -7.99 0.04 -5.75
CA THR A 152 -8.56 -0.78 -6.82
C THR A 152 -8.82 -0.01 -8.10
N ASN A 153 -9.20 1.25 -7.99
CA ASN A 153 -9.50 2.12 -9.12
C ASN A 153 -9.17 3.59 -8.83
N PRO A 154 -7.88 3.96 -8.79
CA PRO A 154 -7.43 5.29 -8.41
C PRO A 154 -7.95 6.40 -9.33
N THR A 155 -8.17 6.12 -10.60
CA THR A 155 -8.72 7.09 -11.55
C THR A 155 -10.15 7.49 -11.16
N ASN A 156 -10.98 6.51 -10.78
CA ASN A 156 -12.33 6.79 -10.29
C ASN A 156 -12.31 7.47 -8.92
N ALA A 157 -11.39 7.09 -8.03
CA ALA A 157 -11.23 7.76 -6.74
C ALA A 157 -10.92 9.27 -6.92
N ILE A 158 -10.03 9.61 -7.87
CA ILE A 158 -9.71 11.01 -8.21
C ILE A 158 -10.94 11.72 -8.81
N GLY A 159 -11.68 11.04 -9.70
CA GLY A 159 -12.93 11.56 -10.28
C GLY A 159 -13.95 11.91 -9.20
N THR A 160 -14.21 10.98 -8.28
CA THR A 160 -15.12 11.18 -7.14
C THR A 160 -14.65 12.30 -6.22
N ALA A 161 -13.34 12.40 -5.95
CA ALA A 161 -12.79 13.51 -5.16
C ALA A 161 -13.03 14.87 -5.83
N LYS A 162 -12.82 14.94 -7.14
CA LYS A 162 -13.06 16.15 -7.94
C LYS A 162 -14.54 16.57 -7.87
N GLU A 163 -15.46 15.65 -8.11
CA GLU A 163 -16.91 15.90 -8.04
C GLU A 163 -17.35 16.37 -6.64
N LEU A 164 -16.75 15.78 -5.60
CA LEU A 164 -17.03 16.14 -4.22
C LEU A 164 -16.58 17.58 -3.91
N ILE A 165 -15.37 17.95 -4.31
CA ILE A 165 -14.85 19.31 -4.15
C ILE A 165 -15.72 20.31 -4.92
N GLU A 166 -16.07 19.99 -6.15
CA GLU A 166 -16.92 20.81 -7.00
C GLU A 166 -18.29 21.05 -6.35
N SER A 167 -18.92 19.99 -5.83
CA SER A 167 -20.20 20.06 -5.13
C SER A 167 -20.11 20.93 -3.86
N CYS A 168 -19.04 20.76 -3.07
CA CYS A 168 -18.82 21.58 -1.88
C CYS A 168 -18.67 23.06 -2.22
N CYS A 169 -17.84 23.39 -3.21
CA CYS A 169 -17.65 24.79 -3.63
C CYS A 169 -18.96 25.43 -4.09
N LYS A 170 -19.72 24.71 -4.91
CA LYS A 170 -21.04 25.23 -5.38
C LYS A 170 -22.01 25.50 -4.22
N THR A 171 -22.09 24.57 -3.25
CA THR A 171 -22.95 24.76 -2.07
C THR A 171 -22.51 25.98 -1.26
N ILE A 172 -21.21 26.15 -1.03
CA ILE A 172 -20.69 27.32 -0.30
C ILE A 172 -21.01 28.62 -1.05
N LEU A 173 -20.78 28.66 -2.37
CA LEU A 173 -21.05 29.82 -3.20
C LEU A 173 -22.54 30.16 -3.21
N ASP A 174 -23.42 29.16 -3.28
CA ASP A 174 -24.88 29.35 -3.18
C ASP A 174 -25.26 29.93 -1.83
N GLU A 175 -24.71 29.43 -0.73
CA GLU A 175 -24.95 30.00 0.63
C GLU A 175 -24.43 31.42 0.80
N MET A 176 -23.31 31.75 0.15
CA MET A 176 -22.73 33.10 0.14
C MET A 176 -23.42 34.04 -0.84
N GLY A 177 -24.30 33.53 -1.70
CA GLY A 177 -24.96 34.32 -2.75
C GLY A 177 -24.01 34.77 -3.87
N ILE A 178 -22.89 34.06 -4.04
CA ILE A 178 -21.89 34.36 -5.07
C ILE A 178 -22.21 33.55 -6.35
N PRO A 179 -22.37 34.21 -7.50
CA PRO A 179 -22.74 33.51 -8.74
C PRO A 179 -21.58 32.66 -9.28
N TRP A 180 -21.92 31.44 -9.67
CA TRP A 180 -21.01 30.53 -10.34
C TRP A 180 -21.62 30.03 -11.66
N SER A 181 -20.77 29.51 -12.58
CA SER A 181 -21.18 28.99 -13.87
C SER A 181 -20.98 27.48 -13.95
N LYS A 182 -21.82 26.79 -14.75
CA LYS A 182 -21.66 25.35 -15.03
C LYS A 182 -20.36 25.00 -15.77
N ILE A 183 -19.71 25.99 -16.36
CA ILE A 183 -18.42 25.84 -17.05
C ILE A 183 -17.22 26.15 -16.14
N ASP A 184 -17.45 26.63 -14.91
CA ASP A 184 -16.36 26.87 -13.96
C ASP A 184 -15.73 25.52 -13.56
N ASP A 185 -14.42 25.41 -13.69
CA ASP A 185 -13.66 24.26 -13.23
C ASP A 185 -13.39 24.31 -11.71
N VAL A 186 -12.88 23.21 -11.15
CA VAL A 186 -12.62 23.12 -9.70
C VAL A 186 -11.68 24.22 -9.21
N PRO A 187 -10.56 24.57 -9.87
CA PRO A 187 -9.73 25.70 -9.50
C PRO A 187 -10.49 27.03 -9.46
N GLN A 188 -11.33 27.30 -10.45
CA GLN A 188 -12.13 28.54 -10.51
C GLN A 188 -13.16 28.61 -9.39
N LEU A 189 -13.86 27.50 -9.12
CA LEU A 189 -14.82 27.41 -8.03
C LEU A 189 -14.13 27.58 -6.66
N THR A 190 -12.98 26.93 -6.47
CA THR A 190 -12.21 27.03 -5.23
C THR A 190 -11.73 28.45 -4.97
N ASN A 191 -11.21 29.14 -5.99
CA ASN A 191 -10.80 30.54 -5.85
C ASN A 191 -11.97 31.43 -5.43
N LYS A 192 -13.14 31.24 -6.06
CA LYS A 192 -14.35 32.02 -5.71
C LYS A 192 -14.86 31.78 -4.26
N THR A 193 -14.53 30.60 -3.68
CA THR A 193 -14.92 30.28 -2.29
C THR A 193 -13.93 30.79 -1.25
N LEU A 194 -12.70 31.17 -1.66
CA LEU A 194 -11.64 31.64 -0.78
C LEU A 194 -11.50 33.20 -0.76
N ASP A 195 -12.06 33.88 -1.77
CA ASP A 195 -12.12 35.36 -1.86
C ASP A 195 -13.29 35.92 -1.04
#